data_b246bf7a8b759b37db42d4de9dab1355
#
_entry.id   b246bf7a8b759b37db42d4de9dab1355
#
_cell.length_a   1.000
_cell.length_b   1.000
_cell.length_c   1.000
_cell.angle_alpha   90.00
_cell.angle_beta   90.00
_cell.angle_gamma   90.00
#
_symmetry.space_group_name_H-M   'P 1'
#
loop_
_entity.id
_entity.type
_entity.pdbx_description
1 polymer ?
#
loop_
_entity_poly.entity_id
_entity_poly.type
_entity_poly.pdbx_seq_one_letter_code
_entity_poly.pdbx_strand_id
1 'polypeptide(L)'
;ASEGVRMDNCYAVNALSGPSRACILTGKFSHINGFTDNASTFDGNQQTFPKLLQAAGYQTSIVGKWHLITEPQGFDYWCILTGQHEQGDYYNPDFNENGKQIVEQGYTTDIITDKAIEYLEHRDKSKPFCMMYHQKAPHRNWMPAPRHLGMFNNTVFPEPATLFDTYEGRGSAAREQDMSIEH
;
A
#
# COMPACT_ATOMS: atom_id res chain seq x y z
N ALA A 1 -5.53 22.36 4.56
CA ALA A 1 -5.64 21.86 5.94
C ALA A 1 -6.43 22.76 6.90
N SER A 2 -7.20 23.72 6.40
CA SER A 2 -8.00 24.62 7.25
C SER A 2 -9.13 23.90 8.02
N GLU A 3 -9.56 22.74 7.53
CA GLU A 3 -10.65 21.92 8.12
C GLU A 3 -10.17 20.54 8.59
N GLY A 4 -8.86 20.34 8.72
CA GLY A 4 -8.28 19.06 9.08
C GLY A 4 -7.23 19.16 10.19
N VAL A 5 -6.64 18.01 10.54
CA VAL A 5 -5.57 17.90 11.53
C VAL A 5 -4.29 17.46 10.81
N ARG A 6 -3.18 18.15 11.10
CA ARG A 6 -1.83 17.70 10.75
C ARG A 6 -1.16 17.13 12.00
N MET A 7 -0.76 15.87 11.91
CA MET A 7 -0.04 15.22 13.00
C MET A 7 1.45 15.30 12.73
N ASP A 8 2.18 16.10 13.49
CA ASP A 8 3.62 16.30 13.34
C ASP A 8 4.45 15.16 13.96
N ASN A 9 3.85 14.38 14.87
CA ASN A 9 4.45 13.24 15.54
C ASN A 9 3.61 11.98 15.30
N CYS A 10 3.68 11.45 14.08
CA CYS A 10 3.00 10.21 13.71
C CYS A 10 4.04 9.15 13.36
N TYR A 11 4.04 8.04 14.10
CA TYR A 11 5.04 6.98 13.98
C TYR A 11 4.41 5.69 13.47
N ALA A 12 5.11 4.99 12.56
CA ALA A 12 4.72 3.66 12.14
C ALA A 12 5.00 2.65 13.25
N VAL A 13 4.02 1.80 13.55
CA VAL A 13 4.16 0.73 14.56
C VAL A 13 4.97 -0.46 14.04
N ASN A 14 5.13 -0.58 12.74
CA ASN A 14 5.99 -1.54 12.06
C ASN A 14 6.46 -0.94 10.74
N ALA A 15 7.74 -1.05 10.42
CA ALA A 15 8.33 -0.48 9.20
C ALA A 15 8.24 -1.44 8.00
N LEU A 16 7.85 -2.70 8.19
CA LEU A 16 7.72 -3.68 7.12
C LEU A 16 6.30 -3.69 6.54
N SER A 17 6.18 -3.78 5.21
CA SER A 17 4.94 -3.56 4.45
C SER A 17 3.73 -4.39 4.93
N GLY A 18 3.80 -5.72 4.89
CA GLY A 18 2.70 -6.59 5.30
C GLY A 18 2.33 -6.40 6.77
N PRO A 19 3.27 -6.50 7.72
CA PRO A 19 3.02 -6.26 9.13
C PRO A 19 2.43 -4.90 9.46
N SER A 20 2.89 -3.84 8.79
CA SER A 20 2.31 -2.50 8.93
C SER A 20 0.84 -2.46 8.51
N ARG A 21 0.51 -3.11 7.38
CA ARG A 21 -0.88 -3.21 6.89
C ARG A 21 -1.78 -3.98 7.85
N ALA A 22 -1.28 -5.10 8.40
CA ALA A 22 -1.99 -5.86 9.41
C ALA A 22 -2.24 -5.04 10.70
N CYS A 23 -1.25 -4.24 11.13
CA CYS A 23 -1.42 -3.34 12.28
C CYS A 23 -2.50 -2.28 12.01
N ILE A 24 -2.54 -1.69 10.82
CA ILE A 24 -3.56 -0.71 10.43
C ILE A 24 -4.96 -1.36 10.43
N LEU A 25 -5.09 -2.57 9.84
CA LEU A 25 -6.38 -3.26 9.76
C LEU A 25 -6.93 -3.66 11.14
N THR A 26 -6.07 -4.16 12.01
CA THR A 26 -6.46 -4.75 13.29
C THR A 26 -6.44 -3.78 14.46
N GLY A 27 -5.72 -2.67 14.34
CA GLY A 27 -5.41 -1.78 15.48
C GLY A 27 -4.49 -2.43 16.53
N LYS A 28 -3.78 -3.51 16.18
CA LYS A 28 -2.92 -4.27 17.08
C LYS A 28 -1.48 -4.26 16.59
N PHE A 29 -0.52 -4.26 17.52
CA PHE A 29 0.89 -4.47 17.19
C PHE A 29 1.13 -5.85 16.55
N SER A 30 2.18 -6.00 15.75
CA SER A 30 2.48 -7.21 14.99
C SER A 30 2.58 -8.48 15.85
N HIS A 31 3.18 -8.38 17.05
CA HIS A 31 3.27 -9.51 17.97
C HIS A 31 1.91 -9.91 18.60
N ILE A 32 0.91 -9.05 18.53
CA ILE A 32 -0.46 -9.33 19.00
C ILE A 32 -1.34 -9.86 17.86
N ASN A 33 -1.22 -9.29 16.65
CA ASN A 33 -1.98 -9.77 15.50
C ASN A 33 -1.36 -11.00 14.83
N GLY A 34 -0.14 -11.38 15.20
CA GLY A 34 0.57 -12.57 14.72
C GLY A 34 1.21 -12.44 13.35
N PHE A 35 1.12 -11.28 12.70
CA PHE A 35 1.70 -11.06 11.37
C PHE A 35 2.97 -10.21 11.48
N THR A 36 4.12 -10.89 11.54
CA THR A 36 5.41 -10.28 11.92
C THR A 36 6.40 -10.10 10.77
N ASP A 37 6.16 -10.73 9.63
CA ASP A 37 7.01 -10.67 8.44
C ASP A 37 6.19 -10.74 7.14
N ASN A 38 6.85 -10.58 5.98
CA ASN A 38 6.18 -10.63 4.67
C ASN A 38 6.03 -12.05 4.10
N ALA A 39 6.55 -13.07 4.77
CA ALA A 39 6.45 -14.47 4.34
C ALA A 39 5.29 -15.21 5.01
N SER A 40 4.80 -14.68 6.11
CA SER A 40 3.67 -15.23 6.85
C SER A 40 2.35 -14.97 6.14
N THR A 41 1.32 -15.71 6.52
CA THR A 41 -0.06 -15.52 6.07
C THR A 41 -0.86 -14.80 7.15
N PHE A 42 -1.52 -13.71 6.79
CA PHE A 42 -2.37 -12.95 7.72
C PHE A 42 -3.63 -13.77 8.07
N ASP A 43 -3.93 -13.90 9.36
CA ASP A 43 -5.22 -14.46 9.78
C ASP A 43 -6.34 -13.45 9.54
N GLY A 44 -7.03 -13.62 8.42
CA GLY A 44 -8.16 -12.78 8.02
C GLY A 44 -9.40 -12.95 8.92
N ASN A 45 -9.48 -13.97 9.80
CA ASN A 45 -10.62 -14.14 10.71
C ASN A 45 -10.59 -13.16 11.89
N GLN A 46 -9.45 -12.51 12.15
CA GLN A 46 -9.36 -11.49 13.18
C GLN A 46 -10.36 -10.35 12.94
N GLN A 47 -10.71 -9.65 14.01
CA GLN A 47 -11.46 -8.41 13.91
C GLN A 47 -10.59 -7.34 13.25
N THR A 48 -11.13 -6.71 12.21
CA THR A 48 -10.53 -5.60 11.49
C THR A 48 -11.51 -4.44 11.37
N PHE A 49 -11.02 -3.21 11.23
CA PHE A 49 -11.91 -2.06 11.13
C PHE A 49 -12.86 -2.12 9.92
N PRO A 50 -12.48 -2.68 8.73
CA PRO A 50 -13.44 -2.82 7.64
C PRO A 50 -14.63 -3.71 8.00
N LYS A 51 -14.41 -4.83 8.72
CA LYS A 51 -15.50 -5.70 9.21
C LYS A 51 -16.46 -4.95 10.14
N LEU A 52 -15.92 -4.11 11.03
CA LEU A 52 -16.73 -3.29 11.93
C LEU A 52 -17.55 -2.24 11.17
N LEU A 53 -16.95 -1.59 10.19
CA LEU A 53 -17.64 -0.61 9.35
C LEU A 53 -18.71 -1.29 8.49
N GLN A 54 -18.42 -2.44 7.90
CA GLN A 54 -19.40 -3.22 7.12
C GLN A 54 -20.60 -3.60 8.01
N ALA A 55 -20.34 -4.10 9.22
CA ALA A 55 -21.39 -4.40 10.19
C ALA A 55 -22.21 -3.16 10.63
N ALA A 56 -21.62 -1.97 10.56
CA ALA A 56 -22.28 -0.69 10.82
C ALA A 56 -23.01 -0.12 9.59
N GLY A 57 -23.09 -0.86 8.48
CA GLY A 57 -23.83 -0.47 7.27
C GLY A 57 -23.03 0.35 6.27
N TYR A 58 -21.71 0.46 6.43
CA TYR A 58 -20.84 1.07 5.41
C TYR A 58 -20.65 0.10 4.24
N GLN A 59 -20.54 0.66 3.05
CA GLN A 59 -19.94 -0.04 1.92
C GLN A 59 -18.42 0.02 2.06
N THR A 60 -17.78 -1.13 2.01
CA THR A 60 -16.33 -1.25 2.22
C THR A 60 -15.63 -1.73 0.96
N SER A 61 -14.51 -1.11 0.62
CA SER A 61 -13.73 -1.51 -0.55
C SER A 61 -12.23 -1.36 -0.33
N ILE A 62 -11.46 -2.14 -1.10
CA ILE A 62 -10.02 -1.96 -1.22
C ILE A 62 -9.60 -2.07 -2.69
N VAL A 63 -8.80 -1.11 -3.15
CA VAL A 63 -8.24 -1.08 -4.50
C VAL A 63 -6.74 -0.88 -4.44
N GLY A 64 -5.99 -1.79 -5.06
CA GLY A 64 -4.54 -1.73 -5.17
C GLY A 64 -3.79 -2.72 -4.27
N LYS A 65 -2.72 -2.30 -3.61
CA LYS A 65 -1.84 -3.20 -2.86
C LYS A 65 -2.49 -3.73 -1.58
N TRP A 66 -2.59 -5.08 -1.47
CA TRP A 66 -3.02 -5.80 -0.27
C TRP A 66 -1.84 -6.33 0.55
N HIS A 67 -1.07 -7.23 0.00
CA HIS A 67 0.18 -7.77 0.56
C HIS A 67 0.02 -8.46 1.93
N LEU A 68 -1.00 -9.30 2.08
CA LEU A 68 -1.28 -10.07 3.29
C LEU A 68 -1.45 -11.58 3.02
N ILE A 69 -1.24 -12.02 1.78
CA ILE A 69 -1.22 -13.43 1.33
C ILE A 69 -2.59 -14.13 1.47
N THR A 70 -3.64 -13.42 1.79
CA THR A 70 -5.01 -13.92 1.91
C THR A 70 -5.96 -13.03 1.13
N GLU A 71 -7.13 -13.55 0.80
CA GLU A 71 -8.18 -12.71 0.25
C GLU A 71 -8.69 -11.71 1.30
N PRO A 72 -9.02 -10.49 0.88
CA PRO A 72 -9.60 -9.49 1.77
C PRO A 72 -10.92 -9.94 2.39
N GLN A 73 -11.07 -9.73 3.69
CA GLN A 73 -12.31 -9.98 4.41
C GLN A 73 -12.85 -8.68 5.02
N GLY A 74 -14.18 -8.53 5.01
CA GLY A 74 -14.86 -7.33 5.49
C GLY A 74 -14.90 -6.22 4.42
N PHE A 75 -14.81 -6.61 3.15
CA PHE A 75 -14.96 -5.73 2.00
C PHE A 75 -16.06 -6.23 1.08
N ASP A 76 -16.92 -5.33 0.60
CA ASP A 76 -17.95 -5.61 -0.39
C ASP A 76 -17.36 -5.66 -1.81
N TYR A 77 -16.28 -4.93 -2.00
CA TYR A 77 -15.53 -4.91 -3.26
C TYR A 77 -14.02 -4.88 -2.99
N TRP A 78 -13.28 -5.69 -3.73
CA TRP A 78 -11.83 -5.57 -3.79
C TRP A 78 -11.28 -5.79 -5.20
N CYS A 79 -10.25 -5.04 -5.53
CA CYS A 79 -9.41 -5.24 -6.70
C CYS A 79 -7.96 -5.07 -6.26
N ILE A 80 -7.32 -6.18 -5.89
CA ILE A 80 -6.00 -6.18 -5.26
C ILE A 80 -4.92 -6.67 -6.22
N LEU A 81 -3.75 -6.05 -6.14
CA LEU A 81 -2.57 -6.48 -6.87
C LEU A 81 -2.16 -7.89 -6.46
N THR A 82 -1.90 -8.72 -7.46
CA THR A 82 -1.26 -10.05 -7.33
C THR A 82 0.08 -10.06 -8.05
N GLY A 83 0.74 -11.21 -8.19
CA GLY A 83 2.09 -11.27 -8.78
C GLY A 83 3.19 -10.72 -7.86
N GLN A 84 4.44 -11.13 -8.10
CA GLN A 84 5.61 -10.75 -7.33
C GLN A 84 5.38 -10.74 -5.80
N HIS A 85 4.81 -11.81 -5.24
CA HIS A 85 4.41 -11.90 -3.82
C HIS A 85 3.46 -10.76 -3.39
N GLU A 86 2.42 -10.49 -4.18
CA GLU A 86 1.43 -9.42 -3.98
C GLU A 86 2.00 -7.98 -3.98
N GLN A 87 3.21 -7.79 -4.50
CA GLN A 87 3.77 -6.46 -4.72
C GLN A 87 3.22 -5.80 -6.00
N GLY A 88 2.77 -6.63 -6.95
CA GLY A 88 2.33 -6.20 -8.27
C GLY A 88 3.46 -5.65 -9.14
N ASP A 89 3.14 -5.34 -10.38
CA ASP A 89 4.02 -4.71 -11.36
C ASP A 89 3.62 -3.25 -11.60
N TYR A 90 4.54 -2.43 -12.12
CA TYR A 90 4.25 -1.04 -12.49
C TYR A 90 3.50 -0.91 -13.80
N TYR A 91 3.62 -1.92 -14.66
CA TYR A 91 2.94 -1.99 -15.95
C TYR A 91 2.30 -3.35 -16.14
N ASN A 92 1.13 -3.35 -16.76
CA ASN A 92 0.38 -4.56 -17.10
C ASN A 92 0.16 -5.48 -15.88
N PRO A 93 -0.40 -4.94 -14.78
CA PRO A 93 -0.50 -5.66 -13.53
C PRO A 93 -1.53 -6.78 -13.57
N ASP A 94 -1.25 -7.81 -12.77
CA ASP A 94 -2.23 -8.82 -12.40
C ASP A 94 -3.02 -8.36 -11.17
N PHE A 95 -4.33 -8.61 -11.20
CA PHE A 95 -5.22 -8.35 -10.06
C PHE A 95 -6.04 -9.59 -9.70
N ASN A 96 -6.45 -9.65 -8.45
CA ASN A 96 -7.61 -10.42 -8.01
C ASN A 96 -8.75 -9.42 -7.76
N GLU A 97 -9.79 -9.48 -8.58
CA GLU A 97 -10.99 -8.68 -8.44
C GLU A 97 -12.15 -9.55 -7.95
N ASN A 98 -12.53 -9.38 -6.70
CA ASN A 98 -13.59 -10.18 -6.04
C ASN A 98 -13.45 -11.70 -6.28
N GLY A 99 -12.24 -12.24 -6.14
CA GLY A 99 -11.93 -13.66 -6.32
C GLY A 99 -11.61 -14.07 -7.77
N LYS A 100 -11.72 -13.14 -8.73
CA LYS A 100 -11.39 -13.41 -10.14
C LYS A 100 -10.04 -12.84 -10.49
N GLN A 101 -9.16 -13.68 -11.03
CA GLN A 101 -7.87 -13.21 -11.57
C GLN A 101 -8.10 -12.50 -12.91
N ILE A 102 -7.54 -11.31 -13.04
CA ILE A 102 -7.57 -10.50 -14.25
C ILE A 102 -6.20 -9.90 -14.53
N VAL A 103 -5.91 -9.66 -15.80
CA VAL A 103 -4.70 -8.96 -16.26
C VAL A 103 -5.13 -7.70 -16.98
N GLU A 104 -4.62 -6.56 -16.54
CA GLU A 104 -4.91 -5.27 -17.13
C GLU A 104 -3.69 -4.76 -17.92
N GLN A 105 -3.95 -4.04 -19.02
CA GLN A 105 -2.88 -3.45 -19.83
C GLN A 105 -2.75 -1.96 -19.50
N GLY A 106 -1.54 -1.52 -19.19
CA GLY A 106 -1.25 -0.11 -18.92
C GLY A 106 -0.44 0.15 -17.66
N TYR A 107 -0.44 1.39 -17.21
CA TYR A 107 0.30 1.82 -16.02
C TYR A 107 -0.51 1.60 -14.75
N THR A 108 0.03 0.85 -13.83
CA THR A 108 -0.66 0.37 -12.61
C THR A 108 -1.28 1.47 -11.78
N THR A 109 -0.61 2.61 -11.62
CA THR A 109 -1.16 3.76 -10.87
C THR A 109 -2.43 4.29 -11.50
N ASP A 110 -2.47 4.37 -12.84
CA ASP A 110 -3.65 4.84 -13.58
C ASP A 110 -4.80 3.83 -13.44
N ILE A 111 -4.50 2.55 -13.66
CA ILE A 111 -5.50 1.46 -13.56
C ILE A 111 -6.13 1.41 -12.15
N ILE A 112 -5.31 1.46 -11.09
CA ILE A 112 -5.81 1.49 -9.71
C ILE A 112 -6.71 2.72 -9.49
N THR A 113 -6.34 3.86 -10.08
CA THR A 113 -7.12 5.09 -9.98
C THR A 113 -8.46 4.95 -10.68
N ASP A 114 -8.46 4.43 -11.90
CA ASP A 114 -9.67 4.24 -12.70
C ASP A 114 -10.64 3.27 -12.02
N LYS A 115 -10.16 2.14 -11.50
CA LYS A 115 -10.98 1.19 -10.72
C LYS A 115 -11.53 1.79 -9.43
N ALA A 116 -10.78 2.64 -8.76
CA ALA A 116 -11.26 3.35 -7.57
C ALA A 116 -12.37 4.37 -7.93
N ILE A 117 -12.20 5.09 -9.03
CA ILE A 117 -13.23 6.02 -9.54
C ILE A 117 -14.48 5.26 -9.95
N GLU A 118 -14.33 4.18 -10.72
CA GLU A 118 -15.44 3.31 -11.14
C GLU A 118 -16.26 2.81 -9.93
N TYR A 119 -15.59 2.32 -8.88
CA TYR A 119 -16.27 1.94 -7.65
C TYR A 119 -17.04 3.11 -7.03
N LEU A 120 -16.43 4.30 -6.93
CA LEU A 120 -17.08 5.48 -6.36
C LEU A 120 -18.29 5.96 -7.15
N GLU A 121 -18.27 5.78 -8.48
CA GLU A 121 -19.39 6.15 -9.36
C GLU A 121 -20.57 5.17 -9.21
N HIS A 122 -20.29 3.89 -9.07
CA HIS A 122 -21.30 2.82 -9.07
C HIS A 122 -21.78 2.38 -7.68
N ARG A 123 -21.11 2.83 -6.60
CA ARG A 123 -21.53 2.50 -5.23
C ARG A 123 -22.96 2.99 -4.93
N ASP A 124 -23.63 2.41 -3.97
CA ASP A 124 -24.91 2.90 -3.44
C ASP A 124 -24.70 4.25 -2.72
N LYS A 125 -25.12 5.33 -3.34
CA LYS A 125 -24.91 6.69 -2.82
C LYS A 125 -25.77 7.01 -1.59
N SER A 126 -26.71 6.14 -1.20
CA SER A 126 -27.50 6.28 0.01
C SER A 126 -26.78 5.79 1.27
N LYS A 127 -25.66 5.08 1.10
CA LYS A 127 -24.87 4.52 2.21
C LYS A 127 -23.54 5.24 2.39
N PRO A 128 -23.05 5.34 3.62
CA PRO A 128 -21.67 5.75 3.86
C PRO A 128 -20.71 4.71 3.28
N PHE A 129 -19.49 5.10 2.96
CA PHE A 129 -18.49 4.18 2.43
C PHE A 129 -17.14 4.36 3.12
N CYS A 130 -16.35 3.29 3.07
CA CYS A 130 -14.94 3.31 3.42
C CYS A 130 -14.15 2.61 2.32
N MET A 131 -13.25 3.33 1.67
CA MET A 131 -12.38 2.78 0.64
C MET A 131 -10.91 2.89 1.07
N MET A 132 -10.22 1.76 1.03
CA MET A 132 -8.77 1.71 1.14
C MET A 132 -8.19 1.80 -0.27
N TYR A 133 -7.58 2.94 -0.58
CA TYR A 133 -6.98 3.22 -1.89
C TYR A 133 -5.46 3.15 -1.77
N HIS A 134 -4.88 2.07 -2.28
CA HIS A 134 -3.50 1.70 -2.03
C HIS A 134 -2.67 1.58 -3.31
N GLN A 135 -1.91 2.61 -3.63
CA GLN A 135 -1.00 2.59 -4.77
C GLN A 135 0.22 1.67 -4.54
N LYS A 136 0.77 1.11 -5.65
CA LYS A 136 2.08 0.45 -5.65
C LYS A 136 3.20 1.48 -5.51
N ALA A 137 3.11 2.58 -6.24
CA ALA A 137 4.07 3.67 -6.17
C ALA A 137 4.08 4.33 -4.77
N PRO A 138 5.22 4.75 -4.25
CA PRO A 138 6.56 4.83 -4.85
C PRO A 138 7.49 3.66 -4.45
N HIS A 139 7.01 2.43 -4.35
CA HIS A 139 7.87 1.28 -4.04
C HIS A 139 8.97 1.13 -5.11
N ARG A 140 10.17 0.65 -4.73
CA ARG A 140 11.18 0.27 -5.71
C ARG A 140 10.57 -0.74 -6.72
N ASN A 141 10.78 -0.67 -7.99
CA ASN A 141 11.85 -0.03 -8.80
C ASN A 141 11.52 1.39 -9.30
N TRP A 142 10.60 2.12 -8.68
CA TRP A 142 10.31 3.54 -9.00
C TRP A 142 10.07 3.82 -10.49
N MET A 143 9.33 2.98 -11.18
CA MET A 143 9.05 3.14 -12.60
C MET A 143 7.94 4.20 -12.80
N PRO A 144 8.25 5.36 -13.36
CA PRO A 144 7.24 6.39 -13.61
C PRO A 144 6.42 6.08 -14.87
N ALA A 145 5.26 6.70 -14.99
CA ALA A 145 4.53 6.70 -16.25
C ALA A 145 5.35 7.39 -17.36
N PRO A 146 5.23 6.97 -18.65
CA PRO A 146 5.99 7.56 -19.76
C PRO A 146 5.87 9.08 -19.85
N ARG A 147 4.68 9.63 -19.54
CA ARG A 147 4.42 11.07 -19.53
C ARG A 147 5.26 11.86 -18.51
N HIS A 148 5.86 11.19 -17.53
CA HIS A 148 6.66 11.82 -16.48
C HIS A 148 8.17 11.60 -16.62
N LEU A 149 8.62 10.76 -17.56
CA LEU A 149 10.04 10.41 -17.74
C LEU A 149 10.95 11.62 -17.94
N GLY A 150 10.48 12.64 -18.66
CA GLY A 150 11.26 13.86 -18.91
C GLY A 150 11.05 15.00 -17.93
N MET A 151 10.21 14.83 -16.91
CA MET A 151 9.74 15.93 -16.05
C MET A 151 10.87 16.70 -15.37
N PHE A 152 11.93 16.02 -14.98
CA PHE A 152 13.06 16.60 -14.22
C PHE A 152 14.40 16.55 -14.94
N ASN A 153 14.44 16.32 -16.26
CA ASN A 153 15.69 16.17 -17.01
C ASN A 153 16.62 17.40 -16.90
N ASN A 154 16.06 18.59 -16.69
CA ASN A 154 16.80 19.83 -16.55
C ASN A 154 16.84 20.37 -15.10
N THR A 155 16.48 19.54 -14.13
CA THR A 155 16.45 19.93 -12.71
C THR A 155 17.69 19.40 -12.01
N VAL A 156 18.44 20.30 -11.39
CA VAL A 156 19.54 19.93 -10.49
C VAL A 156 18.96 19.81 -9.09
N PHE A 157 18.97 18.59 -8.55
CA PHE A 157 18.56 18.36 -7.17
C PHE A 157 19.74 18.62 -6.22
N PRO A 158 19.55 19.34 -5.11
CA PRO A 158 20.60 19.54 -4.12
C PRO A 158 20.90 18.19 -3.43
N GLU A 159 22.18 17.83 -3.39
CA GLU A 159 22.64 16.65 -2.70
C GLU A 159 22.78 16.94 -1.19
N PRO A 160 22.10 16.20 -0.30
CA PRO A 160 22.31 16.34 1.13
C PRO A 160 23.71 15.85 1.52
N ALA A 161 24.30 16.45 2.55
CA ALA A 161 25.64 16.08 3.04
C ALA A 161 25.73 14.58 3.48
N THR A 162 24.58 13.95 3.72
CA THR A 162 24.47 12.55 4.12
C THR A 162 24.11 11.60 2.98
N LEU A 163 24.20 12.05 1.71
CA LEU A 163 23.84 11.21 0.55
C LEU A 163 24.69 9.94 0.48
N PHE A 164 25.99 10.06 0.76
CA PHE A 164 26.98 8.98 0.81
C PHE A 164 27.45 8.72 2.25
N ASP A 165 26.50 8.66 3.18
CA ASP A 165 26.78 8.42 4.60
C ASP A 165 27.37 7.02 4.82
N THR A 166 28.47 6.92 5.55
CA THR A 166 29.10 5.64 5.92
C THR A 166 28.40 4.93 7.07
N TYR A 167 27.42 5.59 7.70
CA TYR A 167 26.71 5.12 8.91
C TYR A 167 27.64 4.80 10.10
N GLU A 168 28.86 5.36 10.12
CA GLU A 168 29.79 5.18 11.22
C GLU A 168 29.19 5.67 12.56
N GLY A 169 29.39 4.90 13.62
CA GLY A 169 28.85 5.17 14.95
C GLY A 169 27.36 4.80 15.13
N ARG A 170 26.70 4.27 14.10
CA ARG A 170 25.31 3.80 14.17
C ARG A 170 25.21 2.29 14.38
N GLY A 171 24.02 1.81 14.76
CA GLY A 171 23.76 0.38 14.95
C GLY A 171 23.93 -0.45 13.67
N SER A 172 24.11 -1.78 13.83
CA SER A 172 24.32 -2.71 12.71
C SER A 172 23.24 -2.64 11.65
N ALA A 173 21.97 -2.52 12.03
CA ALA A 173 20.86 -2.41 11.09
C ALA A 173 21.00 -1.24 10.10
N ALA A 174 21.58 -0.11 10.53
CA ALA A 174 21.85 1.02 9.64
C ALA A 174 23.06 0.80 8.74
N ARG A 175 24.10 0.12 9.24
CA ARG A 175 25.35 -0.11 8.50
C ARG A 175 25.27 -1.27 7.51
N GLU A 176 24.44 -2.27 7.81
CA GLU A 176 24.36 -3.53 7.06
C GLU A 176 23.14 -3.58 6.13
N GLN A 177 22.34 -2.50 6.08
CA GLN A 177 21.21 -2.42 5.17
C GLN A 177 21.69 -2.37 3.70
N ASP A 178 20.89 -2.92 2.78
CA ASP A 178 21.23 -3.09 1.35
C ASP A 178 20.70 -1.95 0.45
N MET A 179 20.11 -0.90 1.02
CA MET A 179 19.55 0.23 0.27
C MET A 179 20.39 1.50 0.44
N SER A 180 21.63 1.46 -0.03
CA SER A 180 22.48 2.66 -0.14
C SER A 180 22.51 3.17 -1.58
N ILE A 181 23.05 4.39 -1.77
CA ILE A 181 23.25 4.94 -3.13
C ILE A 181 24.37 4.22 -3.88
N GLU A 182 25.27 3.55 -3.17
CA GLU A 182 26.41 2.85 -3.73
C GLU A 182 26.12 1.39 -4.15
N HIS A 183 24.93 0.87 -3.80
CA HIS A 183 24.55 -0.53 -4.06
C HIS A 183 23.27 -0.66 -4.87
#